data_c453f8356faff531d03cbcfe7c5d6a97
#
_entry.id   c453f8356faff531d03cbcfe7c5d6a97
#
_cell.length_a   1.000
_cell.length_b   1.000
_cell.length_c   1.000
_cell.angle_alpha   90.00
_cell.angle_beta   90.00
_cell.angle_gamma   90.00
#
_symmetry.space_group_name_H-M   'P 1'
#
loop_
_entity.id
_entity.type
_entity.pdbx_description
1 polymer ?
#
loop_
_entity_poly.entity_id
_entity_poly.type
_entity_poly.pdbx_seq_one_letter_code
_entity_poly.pdbx_strand_id
1 'polypeptide(L)'
;MGHLNLIATATFGLESLVAEELRKLGCTDTAVDQGKVSFSGDERDICRANLWLRTAARVKVKVGEFQATTFEELFEKTKALPWADYLPKNAQFPVEGRSVKSTLFSVSDCQAIVKKAVVESLKKKHRLQWFPEDGPLMKIEVALLKDTATLTIDTSGAGLHQRGYREIAMGAPLKETLAAALVILARWYPDIALIDPFCGSGTIPIEAALMGHNMAPGLNRTFAAEEWPWINPKLWAEVRQEARDLVRAEKPDYLIGTDIDDSALKVARRNAELAGVADSIHFQRQEVKDLTTSKKYGKLITNPPYGERLGEDAQIQQLYRELAQVKKDLDTWSFYILTAYPHLEKVFGQRATKRRKLYNGGIECQYYQYYGPRPPKRRA
;
A
#
# COMPACT_ATOMS: atom_id res chain seq x y z
N MET A 1 0.20 -22.22 -15.80
CA MET A 1 0.82 -23.02 -14.70
C MET A 1 -0.28 -23.54 -13.81
N GLY A 2 0.01 -24.55 -12.96
CA GLY A 2 -0.98 -24.97 -11.97
C GLY A 2 -1.18 -23.93 -10.86
N HIS A 3 -1.75 -24.38 -9.75
CA HIS A 3 -2.01 -23.54 -8.58
C HIS A 3 -0.72 -22.97 -7.99
N LEU A 4 -0.61 -21.64 -7.88
CA LEU A 4 0.57 -20.93 -7.40
C LEU A 4 0.40 -20.55 -5.91
N ASN A 5 1.50 -20.61 -5.16
CA ASN A 5 1.55 -20.01 -3.84
C ASN A 5 1.97 -18.54 -3.96
N LEU A 6 1.12 -17.63 -3.54
CA LEU A 6 1.30 -16.18 -3.67
C LEU A 6 1.43 -15.51 -2.31
N ILE A 7 2.13 -14.39 -2.26
CA ILE A 7 2.30 -13.56 -1.08
C ILE A 7 2.01 -12.10 -1.45
N ALA A 8 1.08 -11.48 -0.74
CA ALA A 8 0.92 -10.03 -0.72
C ALA A 8 1.64 -9.47 0.53
N THR A 9 2.67 -8.65 0.33
CA THR A 9 3.37 -8.01 1.45
C THR A 9 2.59 -6.79 1.93
N ALA A 10 2.57 -6.57 3.24
CA ALA A 10 1.85 -5.47 3.87
C ALA A 10 2.76 -4.66 4.79
N THR A 11 2.47 -3.37 4.95
CA THR A 11 3.01 -2.60 6.07
C THR A 11 2.41 -3.16 7.35
N PHE A 12 3.24 -3.25 8.40
CA PHE A 12 2.82 -3.76 9.70
C PHE A 12 1.55 -3.06 10.21
N GLY A 13 0.57 -3.85 10.61
CA GLY A 13 -0.75 -3.38 11.05
C GLY A 13 -1.80 -3.28 9.93
N LEU A 14 -1.44 -3.53 8.66
CA LEU A 14 -2.38 -3.51 7.52
C LEU A 14 -2.69 -4.91 6.98
N GLU A 15 -2.09 -5.97 7.52
CA GLU A 15 -2.21 -7.34 7.00
C GLU A 15 -3.68 -7.80 6.92
N SER A 16 -4.49 -7.46 7.92
CA SER A 16 -5.92 -7.81 7.93
C SER A 16 -6.71 -7.13 6.82
N LEU A 17 -6.32 -5.91 6.41
CA LEU A 17 -6.94 -5.22 5.28
C LEU A 17 -6.58 -5.90 3.96
N VAL A 18 -5.29 -6.22 3.77
CA VAL A 18 -4.83 -6.96 2.58
C VAL A 18 -5.56 -8.29 2.45
N ALA A 19 -5.73 -9.03 3.55
CA ALA A 19 -6.47 -10.29 3.55
C ALA A 19 -7.97 -10.09 3.19
N GLU A 20 -8.59 -9.00 3.66
CA GLU A 20 -9.96 -8.66 3.29
C GLU A 20 -10.07 -8.31 1.80
N GLU A 21 -9.12 -7.53 1.27
CA GLU A 21 -9.06 -7.20 -0.16
C GLU A 21 -8.91 -8.46 -1.02
N LEU A 22 -8.01 -9.38 -0.67
CA LEU A 22 -7.82 -10.66 -1.37
C LEU A 22 -9.08 -11.52 -1.38
N ARG A 23 -9.79 -11.64 -0.24
CA ARG A 23 -11.08 -12.36 -0.19
C ARG A 23 -12.14 -11.72 -1.06
N LYS A 24 -12.21 -10.39 -1.14
CA LYS A 24 -13.11 -9.68 -2.07
C LYS A 24 -12.78 -9.93 -3.54
N LEU A 25 -11.51 -10.20 -3.86
CA LEU A 25 -11.09 -10.62 -5.18
C LEU A 25 -11.38 -12.10 -5.47
N GLY A 26 -11.89 -12.87 -4.49
CA GLY A 26 -12.16 -14.29 -4.62
C GLY A 26 -10.97 -15.20 -4.40
N CYS A 27 -9.83 -14.67 -3.92
CA CYS A 27 -8.66 -15.49 -3.60
C CYS A 27 -8.93 -16.42 -2.42
N THR A 28 -8.49 -17.66 -2.54
CA THR A 28 -8.67 -18.70 -1.51
C THR A 28 -7.44 -18.86 -0.63
N ASP A 29 -7.55 -19.67 0.42
CA ASP A 29 -6.47 -20.07 1.33
C ASP A 29 -5.66 -18.89 1.89
N THR A 30 -6.36 -17.78 2.21
CA THR A 30 -5.71 -16.61 2.75
C THR A 30 -5.24 -16.83 4.20
N ALA A 31 -3.92 -16.80 4.42
CA ALA A 31 -3.28 -16.88 5.73
C ALA A 31 -2.53 -15.59 6.06
N VAL A 32 -2.86 -14.99 7.21
CA VAL A 32 -2.26 -13.73 7.68
C VAL A 32 -1.06 -14.06 8.55
N ASP A 33 0.08 -13.44 8.24
CA ASP A 33 1.29 -13.49 9.05
C ASP A 33 1.87 -12.07 9.16
N GLN A 34 2.89 -11.89 9.98
CA GLN A 34 3.54 -10.60 10.22
C GLN A 34 4.15 -10.03 8.92
N GLY A 35 3.60 -8.92 8.45
CA GLY A 35 4.05 -8.20 7.25
C GLY A 35 3.72 -8.87 5.92
N LYS A 36 2.93 -9.95 5.91
CA LYS A 36 2.53 -10.67 4.70
C LYS A 36 1.17 -11.36 4.83
N VAL A 37 0.53 -11.59 3.70
CA VAL A 37 -0.64 -12.46 3.57
C VAL A 37 -0.33 -13.45 2.46
N SER A 38 -0.33 -14.74 2.79
CA SER A 38 -0.21 -15.82 1.81
C SER A 38 -1.58 -16.17 1.26
N PHE A 39 -1.67 -16.52 -0.01
CA PHE A 39 -2.90 -16.95 -0.67
C PHE A 39 -2.58 -17.87 -1.85
N SER A 40 -3.54 -18.66 -2.27
CA SER A 40 -3.45 -19.52 -3.43
C SER A 40 -4.14 -18.87 -4.64
N GLY A 41 -3.59 -19.07 -5.83
CA GLY A 41 -4.16 -18.49 -7.05
C GLY A 41 -3.45 -18.97 -8.31
N ASP A 42 -3.84 -18.39 -9.45
CA ASP A 42 -3.28 -18.62 -10.77
C ASP A 42 -2.66 -17.35 -11.37
N GLU A 43 -2.33 -17.36 -12.66
CA GLU A 43 -1.80 -16.19 -13.37
C GLU A 43 -2.79 -15.02 -13.39
N ARG A 44 -4.09 -15.31 -13.44
CA ARG A 44 -5.14 -14.28 -13.41
C ARG A 44 -5.20 -13.59 -12.05
N ASP A 45 -4.98 -14.33 -10.98
CA ASP A 45 -4.94 -13.79 -9.62
C ASP A 45 -3.70 -12.92 -9.39
N ILE A 46 -2.55 -13.23 -10.03
CA ILE A 46 -1.39 -12.34 -10.06
C ILE A 46 -1.78 -10.99 -10.69
N CYS A 47 -2.44 -11.02 -11.86
CA CYS A 47 -2.87 -9.81 -12.57
C CYS A 47 -3.86 -9.00 -11.71
N ARG A 48 -4.90 -9.65 -11.19
CA ARG A 48 -5.95 -9.03 -10.38
C ARG A 48 -5.42 -8.48 -9.06
N ALA A 49 -4.57 -9.22 -8.36
CA ALA A 49 -3.99 -8.77 -7.09
C ALA A 49 -3.10 -7.54 -7.28
N ASN A 50 -2.23 -7.51 -8.30
CA ASN A 50 -1.42 -6.34 -8.61
C ASN A 50 -2.27 -5.11 -8.98
N LEU A 51 -3.36 -5.34 -9.74
CA LEU A 51 -4.21 -4.26 -10.22
C LEU A 51 -5.09 -3.66 -9.11
N TRP A 52 -5.64 -4.49 -8.21
CA TRP A 52 -6.70 -4.11 -7.29
C TRP A 52 -6.27 -3.89 -5.84
N LEU A 53 -5.16 -4.50 -5.38
CA LEU A 53 -4.75 -4.33 -3.98
C LEU A 53 -4.34 -2.88 -3.68
N ARG A 54 -5.10 -2.25 -2.81
CA ARG A 54 -4.90 -0.85 -2.40
C ARG A 54 -3.90 -0.72 -1.26
N THR A 55 -3.88 -1.70 -0.35
CA THR A 55 -3.13 -1.61 0.91
C THR A 55 -1.90 -2.51 0.95
N ALA A 56 -1.73 -3.41 -0.01
CA ALA A 56 -0.52 -4.22 -0.15
C ALA A 56 0.66 -3.42 -0.71
N ALA A 57 1.87 -3.78 -0.31
CA ALA A 57 3.09 -3.17 -0.81
C ALA A 57 3.59 -3.81 -2.12
N ARG A 58 3.47 -5.14 -2.25
CA ARG A 58 3.86 -5.96 -3.41
C ARG A 58 3.09 -7.26 -3.44
N VAL A 59 2.99 -7.85 -4.64
CA VAL A 59 2.54 -9.22 -4.86
C VAL A 59 3.74 -10.05 -5.35
N LYS A 60 3.91 -11.26 -4.81
CA LYS A 60 5.06 -12.13 -5.10
C LYS A 60 4.62 -13.56 -5.30
N VAL A 61 5.32 -14.29 -6.16
CA VAL A 61 5.22 -15.76 -6.24
C VAL A 61 6.17 -16.37 -5.21
N LYS A 62 5.68 -17.23 -4.34
CA LYS A 62 6.50 -18.00 -3.39
C LYS A 62 7.02 -19.26 -4.08
N VAL A 63 8.34 -19.31 -4.30
CA VAL A 63 9.01 -20.46 -4.93
C VAL A 63 9.27 -21.57 -3.91
N GLY A 64 9.65 -21.18 -2.70
CA GLY A 64 9.91 -22.15 -1.61
C GLY A 64 10.10 -21.50 -0.26
N GLU A 65 10.02 -22.35 0.77
CA GLU A 65 10.24 -21.96 2.17
C GLU A 65 10.86 -23.13 2.95
N PHE A 66 11.92 -22.87 3.70
CA PHE A 66 12.64 -23.91 4.44
C PHE A 66 13.48 -23.30 5.57
N GLN A 67 13.88 -24.14 6.53
CA GLN A 67 14.84 -23.77 7.59
C GLN A 67 16.27 -23.77 7.04
N ALA A 68 17.06 -22.73 7.38
CA ALA A 68 18.48 -22.66 7.04
C ALA A 68 19.23 -21.88 8.13
N THR A 69 20.19 -22.55 8.78
CA THR A 69 21.09 -21.99 9.80
C THR A 69 22.52 -21.87 9.30
N THR A 70 22.87 -22.53 8.19
CA THR A 70 24.17 -22.45 7.53
C THR A 70 24.03 -22.02 6.07
N PHE A 71 25.10 -21.44 5.50
CA PHE A 71 25.14 -21.08 4.09
C PHE A 71 25.06 -22.31 3.17
N GLU A 72 25.55 -23.47 3.60
CA GLU A 72 25.42 -24.71 2.86
C GLU A 72 23.97 -25.17 2.77
N GLU A 73 23.24 -25.15 3.87
CA GLU A 73 21.80 -25.44 3.88
C GLU A 73 21.02 -24.47 3.01
N LEU A 74 21.31 -23.17 3.10
CA LEU A 74 20.70 -22.15 2.26
C LEU A 74 20.97 -22.43 0.77
N PHE A 75 22.23 -22.77 0.41
CA PHE A 75 22.60 -23.09 -0.96
C PHE A 75 21.87 -24.32 -1.51
N GLU A 76 22.01 -25.47 -0.84
CA GLU A 76 21.50 -26.75 -1.37
C GLU A 76 19.96 -26.76 -1.42
N LYS A 77 19.28 -26.25 -0.38
CA LYS A 77 17.81 -26.15 -0.37
C LYS A 77 17.29 -25.16 -1.41
N THR A 78 17.96 -24.03 -1.63
CA THR A 78 17.63 -23.08 -2.71
C THR A 78 17.82 -23.72 -4.09
N LYS A 79 18.93 -24.41 -4.32
CA LYS A 79 19.25 -25.08 -5.59
C LYS A 79 18.24 -26.16 -5.97
N ALA A 80 17.66 -26.83 -4.96
CA ALA A 80 16.66 -27.88 -5.15
C ALA A 80 15.28 -27.34 -5.61
N LEU A 81 15.02 -26.04 -5.49
CA LEU A 81 13.73 -25.43 -5.90
C LEU A 81 13.57 -25.43 -7.42
N PRO A 82 12.32 -25.41 -7.92
CA PRO A 82 12.02 -25.56 -9.35
C PRO A 82 12.18 -24.22 -10.13
N TRP A 83 13.35 -23.60 -10.04
CA TRP A 83 13.61 -22.28 -10.66
C TRP A 83 13.34 -22.21 -12.15
N ALA A 84 13.62 -23.29 -12.88
CA ALA A 84 13.45 -23.34 -14.33
C ALA A 84 11.96 -23.33 -14.79
N ASP A 85 11.04 -23.59 -13.87
CA ASP A 85 9.60 -23.50 -14.15
C ASP A 85 9.15 -22.03 -14.16
N TYR A 86 9.89 -21.15 -13.48
CA TYR A 86 9.61 -19.71 -13.39
C TYR A 86 10.52 -18.86 -14.27
N LEU A 87 11.83 -19.13 -14.27
CA LEU A 87 12.86 -18.30 -14.87
C LEU A 87 13.22 -18.78 -16.29
N PRO A 88 12.91 -18.02 -17.34
CA PRO A 88 13.39 -18.32 -18.69
C PRO A 88 14.91 -18.20 -18.79
N LYS A 89 15.50 -18.75 -19.86
CA LYS A 89 16.95 -18.81 -20.07
C LYS A 89 17.64 -17.47 -20.05
N ASN A 90 16.95 -16.42 -20.38
CA ASN A 90 17.47 -15.06 -20.49
C ASN A 90 16.95 -14.11 -19.41
N ALA A 91 16.24 -14.61 -18.37
CA ALA A 91 15.72 -13.76 -17.31
C ALA A 91 16.83 -12.94 -16.62
N GLN A 92 16.53 -11.67 -16.32
CA GLN A 92 17.30 -10.87 -15.38
C GLN A 92 16.77 -11.15 -13.97
N PHE A 93 17.58 -11.78 -13.12
CA PHE A 93 17.14 -12.16 -11.77
C PHE A 93 18.09 -11.65 -10.67
N PRO A 94 18.12 -10.32 -10.43
CA PRO A 94 18.80 -9.79 -9.26
C PRO A 94 18.21 -10.38 -7.98
N VAL A 95 19.06 -10.61 -6.97
CA VAL A 95 18.64 -11.13 -5.68
C VAL A 95 18.69 -10.02 -4.64
N GLU A 96 17.57 -9.70 -4.04
CA GLU A 96 17.46 -8.86 -2.85
C GLU A 96 17.30 -9.74 -1.60
N GLY A 97 17.71 -9.23 -0.45
CA GLY A 97 17.67 -10.00 0.79
C GLY A 97 17.24 -9.17 1.99
N ARG A 98 16.74 -9.88 2.99
CA ARG A 98 16.56 -9.35 4.34
C ARG A 98 16.73 -10.49 5.34
N SER A 99 17.28 -10.18 6.51
CA SER A 99 17.42 -11.13 7.60
C SER A 99 17.00 -10.48 8.93
N VAL A 100 16.11 -11.15 9.64
CA VAL A 100 15.58 -10.68 10.92
C VAL A 100 15.59 -11.83 11.94
N LYS A 101 16.30 -11.65 13.06
CA LYS A 101 16.39 -12.65 14.13
C LYS A 101 16.76 -14.04 13.61
N SER A 102 17.73 -14.11 12.70
CA SER A 102 18.21 -15.34 12.08
C SER A 102 19.72 -15.49 12.27
N THR A 103 20.20 -16.74 12.30
CA THR A 103 21.62 -17.10 12.39
C THR A 103 22.39 -16.56 11.20
N LEU A 104 21.83 -16.67 9.99
CA LEU A 104 22.36 -16.07 8.78
C LEU A 104 21.97 -14.58 8.70
N PHE A 105 22.77 -13.70 9.30
CA PHE A 105 22.47 -12.26 9.41
C PHE A 105 23.12 -11.41 8.30
N SER A 106 24.20 -11.90 7.64
CA SER A 106 24.81 -11.18 6.51
C SER A 106 23.92 -11.25 5.27
N VAL A 107 23.22 -10.15 5.02
CA VAL A 107 22.29 -10.05 3.88
C VAL A 107 23.01 -10.22 2.55
N SER A 108 24.17 -9.58 2.37
CA SER A 108 24.98 -9.65 1.14
C SER A 108 25.42 -11.08 0.83
N ASP A 109 25.85 -11.83 1.86
CA ASP A 109 26.28 -13.21 1.67
C ASP A 109 25.09 -14.12 1.33
N CYS A 110 23.95 -13.93 2.00
CA CYS A 110 22.73 -14.67 1.66
C CYS A 110 22.30 -14.39 0.21
N GLN A 111 22.37 -13.14 -0.27
CA GLN A 111 22.07 -12.79 -1.65
C GLN A 111 23.03 -13.48 -2.63
N ALA A 112 24.33 -13.46 -2.37
CA ALA A 112 25.33 -14.10 -3.21
C ALA A 112 25.17 -15.64 -3.27
N ILE A 113 24.91 -16.27 -2.13
CA ILE A 113 24.66 -17.72 -2.02
C ILE A 113 23.40 -18.11 -2.78
N VAL A 114 22.29 -17.38 -2.61
CA VAL A 114 21.03 -17.63 -3.31
C VAL A 114 21.22 -17.42 -4.82
N LYS A 115 21.87 -16.33 -5.27
CA LYS A 115 22.15 -16.12 -6.70
C LYS A 115 22.93 -17.29 -7.29
N LYS A 116 24.01 -17.74 -6.62
CA LYS A 116 24.81 -18.90 -7.05
C LYS A 116 23.98 -20.18 -7.11
N ALA A 117 23.16 -20.46 -6.10
CA ALA A 117 22.30 -21.64 -6.04
C ALA A 117 21.30 -21.69 -7.19
N VAL A 118 20.64 -20.54 -7.49
CA VAL A 118 19.72 -20.40 -8.62
C VAL A 118 20.44 -20.65 -9.96
N VAL A 119 21.61 -20.05 -10.17
CA VAL A 119 22.41 -20.26 -11.38
C VAL A 119 22.76 -21.74 -11.55
N GLU A 120 23.23 -22.43 -10.51
CA GLU A 120 23.56 -23.87 -10.58
C GLU A 120 22.31 -24.74 -10.85
N SER A 121 21.16 -24.40 -10.31
CA SER A 121 19.89 -25.04 -10.61
C SER A 121 19.52 -24.89 -12.10
N LEU A 122 19.61 -23.67 -12.63
CA LEU A 122 19.30 -23.35 -14.03
C LEU A 122 20.28 -23.99 -15.02
N LYS A 123 21.59 -24.02 -14.72
CA LYS A 123 22.61 -24.68 -15.54
C LYS A 123 22.24 -26.15 -15.80
N LYS A 124 21.86 -26.86 -14.77
CA LYS A 124 21.46 -28.29 -14.85
C LYS A 124 20.26 -28.48 -15.77
N LYS A 125 19.24 -27.64 -15.66
CA LYS A 125 17.98 -27.75 -16.42
C LYS A 125 18.10 -27.26 -17.85
N HIS A 126 18.72 -26.10 -18.06
CA HIS A 126 18.84 -25.47 -19.38
C HIS A 126 20.07 -25.93 -20.18
N ARG A 127 20.99 -26.67 -19.57
CA ARG A 127 22.28 -27.11 -20.18
C ARG A 127 23.10 -25.95 -20.72
N LEU A 128 23.08 -24.79 -20.03
CA LEU A 128 23.82 -23.59 -20.34
C LEU A 128 24.89 -23.35 -19.28
N GLN A 129 26.05 -22.82 -19.69
CA GLN A 129 27.11 -22.42 -18.75
C GLN A 129 27.05 -20.94 -18.38
N TRP A 130 26.42 -20.13 -19.23
CA TRP A 130 26.28 -18.69 -19.05
C TRP A 130 24.86 -18.24 -19.41
N PHE A 131 24.35 -17.25 -18.68
CA PHE A 131 23.02 -16.69 -18.84
C PHE A 131 23.14 -15.23 -19.29
N PRO A 132 22.54 -14.80 -20.41
CA PRO A 132 22.71 -13.46 -20.96
C PRO A 132 22.06 -12.36 -20.11
N GLU A 133 21.07 -12.67 -19.28
CA GLU A 133 20.31 -11.73 -18.47
C GLU A 133 19.82 -10.48 -19.24
N ASP A 134 19.34 -10.68 -20.47
CA ASP A 134 18.85 -9.64 -21.39
C ASP A 134 17.32 -9.71 -21.61
N GLY A 135 16.64 -10.58 -20.88
CA GLY A 135 15.19 -10.79 -20.94
C GLY A 135 14.42 -10.10 -19.80
N PRO A 136 13.26 -10.64 -19.43
CA PRO A 136 12.38 -10.00 -18.44
C PRO A 136 13.00 -9.93 -17.05
N LEU A 137 12.69 -8.84 -16.34
CA LEU A 137 13.13 -8.65 -14.96
C LEU A 137 12.27 -9.51 -14.02
N MET A 138 12.92 -10.44 -13.32
CA MET A 138 12.30 -11.39 -12.40
C MET A 138 13.04 -11.38 -11.05
N LYS A 139 12.89 -10.28 -10.32
CA LYS A 139 13.59 -10.03 -9.07
C LYS A 139 13.28 -11.11 -8.03
N ILE A 140 14.32 -11.76 -7.51
CA ILE A 140 14.23 -12.75 -6.44
C ILE A 140 14.43 -12.04 -5.10
N GLU A 141 13.66 -12.40 -4.09
CA GLU A 141 13.92 -12.00 -2.71
C GLU A 141 14.13 -13.23 -1.83
N VAL A 142 15.21 -13.22 -1.05
CA VAL A 142 15.43 -14.12 0.09
C VAL A 142 15.11 -13.39 1.39
N ALA A 143 14.06 -13.84 2.08
CA ALA A 143 13.66 -13.30 3.37
C ALA A 143 13.89 -14.33 4.46
N LEU A 144 14.87 -14.07 5.32
CA LEU A 144 15.16 -14.89 6.50
C LEU A 144 14.45 -14.29 7.73
N LEU A 145 13.60 -15.08 8.35
CA LEU A 145 12.93 -14.72 9.59
C LEU A 145 12.98 -15.90 10.56
N LYS A 146 13.69 -15.76 11.70
CA LYS A 146 13.85 -16.83 12.70
C LYS A 146 14.32 -18.13 12.05
N ASP A 147 15.38 -18.04 11.26
CA ASP A 147 16.01 -19.13 10.50
C ASP A 147 15.13 -19.78 9.42
N THR A 148 13.94 -19.25 9.16
CA THR A 148 13.12 -19.68 8.02
C THR A 148 13.43 -18.79 6.81
N ALA A 149 13.96 -19.39 5.75
CA ALA A 149 14.20 -18.75 4.46
C ALA A 149 12.94 -18.89 3.58
N THR A 150 12.37 -17.75 3.15
CA THR A 150 11.29 -17.69 2.15
C THR A 150 11.85 -17.11 0.87
N LEU A 151 11.80 -17.85 -0.24
CA LEU A 151 12.25 -17.46 -1.56
C LEU A 151 11.06 -17.04 -2.41
N THR A 152 11.09 -15.82 -2.96
CA THR A 152 9.98 -15.28 -3.75
C THR A 152 10.47 -14.59 -5.02
N ILE A 153 9.60 -14.47 -6.04
CA ILE A 153 9.81 -13.64 -7.24
C ILE A 153 8.80 -12.50 -7.21
N ASP A 154 9.27 -11.26 -7.36
CA ASP A 154 8.44 -10.06 -7.32
C ASP A 154 7.69 -9.85 -8.62
N THR A 155 6.35 -9.90 -8.59
CA THR A 155 5.47 -9.69 -9.75
C THR A 155 5.17 -8.21 -10.00
N SER A 156 5.32 -7.37 -8.97
CA SER A 156 4.89 -5.97 -9.00
C SER A 156 5.90 -5.03 -9.67
N GLY A 157 7.19 -5.32 -9.57
CA GLY A 157 8.26 -4.42 -10.03
C GLY A 157 8.42 -3.20 -9.11
N ALA A 158 7.91 -2.04 -9.47
CA ALA A 158 7.79 -0.91 -8.57
C ALA A 158 6.77 -1.20 -7.45
N GLY A 159 6.93 -0.63 -6.24
CA GLY A 159 6.00 -0.85 -5.15
C GLY A 159 4.57 -0.41 -5.49
N LEU A 160 3.55 -1.12 -4.98
CA LEU A 160 2.15 -0.85 -5.32
C LEU A 160 1.67 0.55 -4.89
N HIS A 161 2.37 1.19 -3.93
CA HIS A 161 2.08 2.59 -3.59
C HIS A 161 2.33 3.55 -4.75
N GLN A 162 3.24 3.24 -5.68
CA GLN A 162 3.47 4.05 -6.88
C GLN A 162 2.33 3.81 -7.88
N ARG A 163 1.22 4.56 -7.74
CA ARG A 163 0.01 4.40 -8.57
C ARG A 163 0.15 4.95 -10.00
N GLY A 164 1.20 5.74 -10.26
CA GLY A 164 1.44 6.41 -11.54
C GLY A 164 0.92 7.85 -11.60
N TYR A 165 0.18 8.34 -10.61
CA TYR A 165 -0.33 9.71 -10.63
C TYR A 165 0.58 10.75 -9.95
N ARG A 166 1.63 10.33 -9.24
CA ARG A 166 2.57 11.25 -8.56
C ARG A 166 3.83 11.43 -9.37
N GLU A 167 3.97 12.58 -10.03
CA GLU A 167 5.18 12.96 -10.78
C GLU A 167 6.17 13.73 -9.90
N ILE A 168 5.68 14.55 -8.96
CA ILE A 168 6.50 15.41 -8.10
C ILE A 168 6.37 14.95 -6.66
N ALA A 169 7.52 14.61 -6.05
CA ALA A 169 7.60 14.32 -4.63
C ALA A 169 7.90 15.61 -3.86
N MET A 170 7.02 16.00 -2.95
CA MET A 170 7.25 17.08 -1.98
C MET A 170 7.61 16.44 -0.63
N GLY A 171 8.87 16.54 -0.21
CA GLY A 171 9.32 15.97 1.04
C GLY A 171 9.14 14.45 1.15
N ALA A 172 8.66 13.96 2.29
CA ALA A 172 8.32 12.55 2.54
C ALA A 172 6.78 12.37 2.58
N PRO A 173 6.10 12.30 1.42
CA PRO A 173 4.65 12.27 1.38
C PRO A 173 4.09 10.96 1.93
N LEU A 174 2.86 11.00 2.44
CA LEU A 174 2.12 9.80 2.83
C LEU A 174 2.06 8.82 1.65
N LYS A 175 2.41 7.54 1.89
CA LYS A 175 2.29 6.51 0.85
C LYS A 175 0.82 6.28 0.51
N GLU A 176 0.53 6.11 -0.76
CA GLU A 176 -0.83 5.89 -1.30
C GLU A 176 -1.49 4.66 -0.67
N THR A 177 -0.71 3.59 -0.43
CA THR A 177 -1.20 2.38 0.26
C THR A 177 -1.62 2.66 1.70
N LEU A 178 -0.93 3.55 2.40
CA LEU A 178 -1.31 3.95 3.75
C LEU A 178 -2.52 4.89 3.72
N ALA A 179 -2.56 5.87 2.82
CA ALA A 179 -3.73 6.74 2.63
C ALA A 179 -5.00 5.93 2.34
N ALA A 180 -4.92 4.98 1.42
CA ALA A 180 -6.00 4.04 1.15
C ALA A 180 -6.45 3.29 2.40
N ALA A 181 -5.49 2.80 3.20
CA ALA A 181 -5.79 2.11 4.45
C ALA A 181 -6.50 3.00 5.46
N LEU A 182 -6.13 4.30 5.57
CA LEU A 182 -6.84 5.25 6.45
C LEU A 182 -8.30 5.41 6.05
N VAL A 183 -8.59 5.56 4.75
CA VAL A 183 -9.96 5.68 4.21
C VAL A 183 -10.77 4.41 4.50
N ILE A 184 -10.19 3.22 4.25
CA ILE A 184 -10.86 1.93 4.52
C ILE A 184 -11.12 1.75 6.02
N LEU A 185 -10.13 2.02 6.88
CA LEU A 185 -10.27 1.91 8.33
C LEU A 185 -11.29 2.89 8.91
N ALA A 186 -11.44 4.05 8.29
CA ALA A 186 -12.49 4.99 8.62
C ALA A 186 -13.88 4.52 8.17
N ARG A 187 -13.98 3.44 7.39
CA ARG A 187 -15.25 2.96 6.78
C ARG A 187 -15.95 4.08 6.00
N TRP A 188 -15.17 4.81 5.21
CA TRP A 188 -15.74 5.82 4.34
C TRP A 188 -16.41 5.18 3.12
N TYR A 189 -17.52 5.77 2.69
CA TYR A 189 -18.28 5.39 1.49
C TYR A 189 -18.60 6.63 0.68
N PRO A 190 -18.85 6.53 -0.64
CA PRO A 190 -19.03 7.68 -1.53
C PRO A 190 -20.17 8.65 -1.19
N ASP A 191 -21.17 8.20 -0.46
CA ASP A 191 -22.31 8.97 0.04
C ASP A 191 -22.02 9.72 1.34
N ILE A 192 -20.82 9.58 1.89
CA ILE A 192 -20.39 10.23 3.14
C ILE A 192 -19.41 11.35 2.80
N ALA A 193 -19.66 12.57 3.27
CA ALA A 193 -18.74 13.69 3.12
C ALA A 193 -17.37 13.38 3.75
N LEU A 194 -16.27 13.70 3.05
CA LEU A 194 -14.91 13.56 3.54
C LEU A 194 -14.16 14.89 3.40
N ILE A 195 -13.46 15.27 4.46
CA ILE A 195 -12.54 16.42 4.47
C ILE A 195 -11.17 15.97 4.97
N ASP A 196 -10.11 16.40 4.27
CA ASP A 196 -8.72 16.36 4.74
C ASP A 196 -8.19 17.80 4.86
N PRO A 197 -8.09 18.36 6.09
CA PRO A 197 -7.67 19.75 6.30
C PRO A 197 -6.15 19.97 6.27
N PHE A 198 -5.36 18.92 6.04
CA PHE A 198 -3.91 18.96 5.85
C PHE A 198 -3.53 18.08 4.66
N CYS A 199 -4.19 18.34 3.52
CA CYS A 199 -4.15 17.40 2.40
C CYS A 199 -2.79 17.33 1.69
N GLY A 200 -1.93 18.32 1.86
CA GLY A 200 -0.62 18.36 1.20
C GLY A 200 -0.75 18.13 -0.31
N SER A 201 -0.12 17.10 -0.83
CA SER A 201 -0.19 16.68 -2.23
C SER A 201 -1.50 15.94 -2.61
N GLY A 202 -2.52 15.93 -1.75
CA GLY A 202 -3.85 15.40 -2.03
C GLY A 202 -4.01 13.90 -1.91
N THR A 203 -3.07 13.17 -1.28
CA THR A 203 -3.04 11.69 -1.32
C THR A 203 -4.31 11.06 -0.74
N ILE A 204 -4.80 11.51 0.43
CA ILE A 204 -6.01 10.94 1.06
C ILE A 204 -7.27 11.22 0.23
N PRO A 205 -7.55 12.46 -0.21
CA PRO A 205 -8.70 12.73 -1.08
C PRO A 205 -8.65 11.98 -2.41
N ILE A 206 -7.46 11.84 -3.03
CA ILE A 206 -7.30 11.12 -4.30
C ILE A 206 -7.61 9.62 -4.11
N GLU A 207 -7.03 8.97 -3.09
CA GLU A 207 -7.34 7.56 -2.82
C GLU A 207 -8.82 7.34 -2.47
N ALA A 208 -9.46 8.28 -1.77
CA ALA A 208 -10.90 8.26 -1.53
C ALA A 208 -11.70 8.37 -2.84
N ALA A 209 -11.34 9.29 -3.73
CA ALA A 209 -12.00 9.45 -5.03
C ALA A 209 -11.85 8.18 -5.89
N LEU A 210 -10.64 7.60 -5.98
CA LEU A 210 -10.41 6.33 -6.67
C LEU A 210 -11.28 5.19 -6.12
N MET A 211 -11.47 5.13 -4.79
CA MET A 211 -12.38 4.17 -4.17
C MET A 211 -13.85 4.47 -4.50
N GLY A 212 -14.24 5.73 -4.46
CA GLY A 212 -15.61 6.16 -4.76
C GLY A 212 -16.04 5.78 -6.17
N HIS A 213 -15.16 5.99 -7.15
CA HIS A 213 -15.35 5.57 -8.53
C HIS A 213 -15.11 4.07 -8.77
N ASN A 214 -14.76 3.30 -7.76
CA ASN A 214 -14.33 1.91 -7.90
C ASN A 214 -13.21 1.72 -8.95
N MET A 215 -12.29 2.68 -9.06
CA MET A 215 -11.13 2.59 -9.95
C MET A 215 -10.06 1.72 -9.33
N ALA A 216 -9.55 0.72 -10.05
CA ALA A 216 -8.43 -0.10 -9.59
C ALA A 216 -7.15 0.74 -9.53
N PRO A 217 -6.41 0.74 -8.40
CA PRO A 217 -5.25 1.62 -8.21
C PRO A 217 -4.07 1.33 -9.13
N GLY A 218 -4.04 0.15 -9.74
CA GLY A 218 -3.00 -0.29 -10.66
C GLY A 218 -3.27 0.04 -12.15
N LEU A 219 -4.38 0.70 -12.51
CA LEU A 219 -4.75 0.94 -13.91
C LEU A 219 -3.73 1.80 -14.68
N ASN A 220 -3.11 2.78 -14.01
CA ASN A 220 -2.23 3.77 -14.64
C ASN A 220 -0.73 3.44 -14.47
N ARG A 221 -0.41 2.15 -14.30
CA ARG A 221 0.99 1.69 -14.17
C ARG A 221 1.19 0.33 -14.82
N THR A 222 2.46 -0.05 -15.00
CA THR A 222 2.89 -1.39 -15.44
C THR A 222 3.41 -2.22 -14.27
N PHE A 223 3.50 -3.53 -14.47
CA PHE A 223 4.00 -4.49 -13.50
C PHE A 223 5.09 -5.37 -14.14
N ALA A 224 6.08 -5.80 -13.34
CA ALA A 224 7.15 -6.65 -13.85
C ALA A 224 6.64 -7.94 -14.49
N ALA A 225 5.58 -8.51 -13.96
CA ALA A 225 4.99 -9.75 -14.45
C ALA A 225 4.23 -9.61 -15.80
N GLU A 226 4.06 -8.40 -16.33
CA GLU A 226 3.51 -8.20 -17.68
C GLU A 226 4.45 -8.71 -18.77
N GLU A 227 5.76 -8.74 -18.49
CA GLU A 227 6.80 -9.19 -19.41
C GLU A 227 7.15 -10.69 -19.24
N TRP A 228 6.52 -11.39 -18.29
CA TRP A 228 6.89 -12.77 -17.99
C TRP A 228 6.28 -13.74 -19.02
N PRO A 229 7.11 -14.60 -19.66
CA PRO A 229 6.67 -15.38 -20.82
C PRO A 229 5.62 -16.48 -20.50
N TRP A 230 5.48 -16.86 -19.22
CA TRP A 230 4.49 -17.85 -18.81
C TRP A 230 3.15 -17.21 -18.37
N ILE A 231 3.05 -15.88 -18.33
CA ILE A 231 1.78 -15.18 -18.17
C ILE A 231 1.33 -14.69 -19.55
N ASN A 232 0.14 -15.14 -19.99
CA ASN A 232 -0.39 -14.74 -21.28
C ASN A 232 -0.64 -13.21 -21.29
N PRO A 233 -0.06 -12.44 -22.23
CA PRO A 233 -0.28 -10.98 -22.31
C PRO A 233 -1.75 -10.59 -22.47
N LYS A 234 -2.57 -11.43 -23.12
CA LYS A 234 -4.03 -11.21 -23.25
C LYS A 234 -4.72 -11.16 -21.89
N LEU A 235 -4.22 -11.92 -20.93
CA LEU A 235 -4.79 -11.96 -19.57
C LEU A 235 -4.69 -10.60 -18.86
N TRP A 236 -3.56 -9.91 -19.03
CA TRP A 236 -3.40 -8.54 -18.51
C TRP A 236 -4.38 -7.56 -19.17
N ALA A 237 -4.55 -7.65 -20.49
CA ALA A 237 -5.50 -6.82 -21.23
C ALA A 237 -6.95 -7.06 -20.78
N GLU A 238 -7.34 -8.33 -20.62
CA GLU A 238 -8.66 -8.73 -20.12
C GLU A 238 -8.93 -8.18 -18.72
N VAL A 239 -8.01 -8.43 -17.77
CA VAL A 239 -8.18 -7.98 -16.37
C VAL A 239 -8.20 -6.45 -16.26
N ARG A 240 -7.42 -5.76 -17.10
CA ARG A 240 -7.49 -4.29 -17.18
C ARG A 240 -8.81 -3.80 -17.76
N GLN A 241 -9.36 -4.49 -18.77
CA GLN A 241 -10.66 -4.13 -19.35
C GLN A 241 -11.78 -4.36 -18.32
N GLU A 242 -11.81 -5.51 -17.65
CA GLU A 242 -12.74 -5.78 -16.54
C GLU A 242 -12.69 -4.68 -15.48
N ALA A 243 -11.48 -4.23 -15.11
CA ALA A 243 -11.32 -3.17 -14.13
C ALA A 243 -11.85 -1.82 -14.60
N ARG A 244 -11.74 -1.51 -15.92
CA ARG A 244 -12.34 -0.29 -16.51
C ARG A 244 -13.86 -0.37 -16.55
N ASP A 245 -14.42 -1.53 -16.88
CA ASP A 245 -15.87 -1.76 -16.96
C ASP A 245 -16.55 -1.64 -15.57
N LEU A 246 -15.78 -1.84 -14.50
CA LEU A 246 -16.24 -1.68 -13.11
C LEU A 246 -16.17 -0.26 -12.58
N VAL A 247 -15.61 0.69 -13.34
CA VAL A 247 -15.53 2.10 -12.94
C VAL A 247 -16.94 2.70 -12.89
N ARG A 248 -17.25 3.37 -11.81
CA ARG A 248 -18.51 4.06 -11.59
C ARG A 248 -18.44 5.50 -12.09
N ALA A 249 -19.46 5.92 -12.82
CA ALA A 249 -19.56 7.30 -13.31
C ALA A 249 -19.98 8.28 -12.21
N GLU A 250 -20.72 7.81 -11.20
CA GLU A 250 -21.22 8.65 -10.13
C GLU A 250 -20.06 9.16 -9.27
N LYS A 251 -20.02 10.48 -9.08
CA LYS A 251 -19.02 11.14 -8.25
C LYS A 251 -19.36 10.97 -6.76
N PRO A 252 -18.34 10.85 -5.89
CA PRO A 252 -18.53 11.01 -4.45
C PRO A 252 -19.22 12.33 -4.12
N ASP A 253 -20.14 12.32 -3.15
CA ASP A 253 -20.98 13.47 -2.83
C ASP A 253 -20.19 14.71 -2.40
N TYR A 254 -19.13 14.53 -1.62
CA TYR A 254 -18.40 15.66 -1.05
C TYR A 254 -16.99 15.26 -0.61
N LEU A 255 -16.00 15.55 -1.45
CA LEU A 255 -14.59 15.36 -1.12
C LEU A 255 -13.87 16.70 -1.12
N ILE A 256 -13.29 17.09 0.01
CA ILE A 256 -12.54 18.33 0.13
C ILE A 256 -11.13 18.06 0.67
N GLY A 257 -10.14 18.65 0.02
CA GLY A 257 -8.77 18.75 0.52
C GLY A 257 -8.44 20.22 0.77
N THR A 258 -8.04 20.58 1.98
CA THR A 258 -7.54 21.93 2.26
C THR A 258 -6.11 21.88 2.77
N ASP A 259 -5.37 22.94 2.49
CA ASP A 259 -4.03 23.17 3.00
C ASP A 259 -3.77 24.67 3.07
N ILE A 260 -2.83 25.10 3.89
CA ILE A 260 -2.41 26.52 3.94
C ILE A 260 -1.39 26.84 2.84
N ASP A 261 -0.71 25.82 2.29
CA ASP A 261 0.32 25.95 1.27
C ASP A 261 -0.27 25.81 -0.15
N ASP A 262 -0.34 26.92 -0.86
CA ASP A 262 -0.78 26.94 -2.26
C ASP A 262 0.10 26.11 -3.19
N SER A 263 1.38 25.93 -2.87
CA SER A 263 2.28 25.10 -3.68
C SER A 263 1.91 23.61 -3.56
N ALA A 264 1.57 23.16 -2.36
CA ALA A 264 1.06 21.82 -2.12
C ALA A 264 -0.27 21.57 -2.84
N LEU A 265 -1.18 22.56 -2.82
CA LEU A 265 -2.47 22.48 -3.51
C LEU A 265 -2.34 22.43 -5.03
N LYS A 266 -1.35 23.12 -5.63
CA LYS A 266 -1.04 22.99 -7.06
C LYS A 266 -0.64 21.55 -7.40
N VAL A 267 0.22 20.96 -6.57
CA VAL A 267 0.63 19.55 -6.73
C VAL A 267 -0.56 18.62 -6.53
N ALA A 268 -1.42 18.88 -5.54
CA ALA A 268 -2.63 18.08 -5.29
C ALA A 268 -3.58 18.06 -6.49
N ARG A 269 -3.84 19.21 -7.10
CA ARG A 269 -4.66 19.33 -8.33
C ARG A 269 -4.04 18.54 -9.48
N ARG A 270 -2.74 18.73 -9.70
CA ARG A 270 -2.01 17.99 -10.76
C ARG A 270 -2.05 16.48 -10.54
N ASN A 271 -1.86 16.02 -9.33
CA ASN A 271 -1.96 14.59 -8.98
C ASN A 271 -3.38 14.06 -9.22
N ALA A 272 -4.42 14.83 -8.87
CA ALA A 272 -5.82 14.44 -9.10
C ALA A 272 -6.16 14.36 -10.59
N GLU A 273 -5.61 15.29 -11.43
CA GLU A 273 -5.73 15.23 -12.88
C GLU A 273 -5.11 13.94 -13.44
N LEU A 274 -3.86 13.64 -13.04
CA LEU A 274 -3.15 12.43 -13.46
C LEU A 274 -3.83 11.14 -12.99
N ALA A 275 -4.47 11.18 -11.82
CA ALA A 275 -5.28 10.08 -11.31
C ALA A 275 -6.63 9.93 -12.03
N GLY A 276 -7.05 10.94 -12.83
CA GLY A 276 -8.35 10.95 -13.50
C GLY A 276 -9.54 11.22 -12.58
N VAL A 277 -9.33 11.91 -11.44
CA VAL A 277 -10.37 12.18 -10.42
C VAL A 277 -10.49 13.66 -10.00
N ALA A 278 -9.90 14.57 -10.77
CA ALA A 278 -9.87 15.99 -10.45
C ALA A 278 -11.28 16.58 -10.23
N ASP A 279 -12.24 16.19 -11.05
CA ASP A 279 -13.62 16.66 -10.97
C ASP A 279 -14.39 16.18 -9.72
N SER A 280 -13.82 15.26 -8.96
CA SER A 280 -14.45 14.68 -7.77
C SER A 280 -13.96 15.28 -6.47
N ILE A 281 -12.93 16.15 -6.53
CA ILE A 281 -12.27 16.68 -5.34
C ILE A 281 -12.21 18.19 -5.43
N HIS A 282 -12.66 18.87 -4.38
CA HIS A 282 -12.48 20.31 -4.26
C HIS A 282 -11.24 20.62 -3.43
N PHE A 283 -10.23 21.27 -4.03
CA PHE A 283 -9.02 21.72 -3.34
C PHE A 283 -9.05 23.23 -3.13
N GLN A 284 -8.93 23.68 -1.88
CA GLN A 284 -8.91 25.11 -1.54
C GLN A 284 -7.86 25.44 -0.49
N ARG A 285 -7.31 26.67 -0.54
CA ARG A 285 -6.46 27.19 0.51
C ARG A 285 -7.32 27.56 1.71
N GLN A 286 -7.02 26.97 2.88
CA GLN A 286 -7.78 27.26 4.09
C GLN A 286 -6.97 26.84 5.32
N GLU A 287 -6.96 27.66 6.35
CA GLU A 287 -6.45 27.27 7.67
C GLU A 287 -7.45 26.34 8.37
N VAL A 288 -6.93 25.39 9.15
CA VAL A 288 -7.81 24.40 9.83
C VAL A 288 -8.79 25.07 10.79
N LYS A 289 -8.42 26.17 11.46
CA LYS A 289 -9.29 26.90 12.39
C LYS A 289 -10.55 27.50 11.71
N ASP A 290 -10.46 27.78 10.39
CA ASP A 290 -11.54 28.40 9.60
C ASP A 290 -12.42 27.34 8.92
N LEU A 291 -12.19 26.06 9.21
CA LEU A 291 -12.93 24.96 8.60
C LEU A 291 -14.38 24.93 9.07
N THR A 292 -15.30 25.15 8.14
CA THR A 292 -16.74 25.08 8.37
C THR A 292 -17.42 24.30 7.25
N THR A 293 -18.55 23.64 7.56
CA THR A 293 -19.36 22.96 6.56
C THR A 293 -20.79 22.79 7.05
N SER A 294 -21.75 22.84 6.11
CA SER A 294 -23.15 22.52 6.39
C SER A 294 -23.44 21.02 6.35
N LYS A 295 -22.53 20.20 5.82
CA LYS A 295 -22.69 18.74 5.78
C LYS A 295 -22.65 18.18 7.20
N LYS A 296 -23.44 17.13 7.42
CA LYS A 296 -23.55 16.42 8.70
C LYS A 296 -23.07 14.97 8.55
N TYR A 297 -22.64 14.36 9.66
CA TYR A 297 -22.21 12.96 9.73
C TYR A 297 -21.08 12.58 8.79
N GLY A 298 -20.23 13.56 8.45
CA GLY A 298 -19.06 13.36 7.60
C GLY A 298 -17.88 12.74 8.34
N LYS A 299 -16.79 12.56 7.61
CA LYS A 299 -15.51 12.05 8.12
C LYS A 299 -14.38 13.03 7.81
N LEU A 300 -13.67 13.45 8.83
CA LEU A 300 -12.42 14.15 8.71
C LEU A 300 -11.31 13.10 8.83
N ILE A 301 -10.55 12.88 7.75
CA ILE A 301 -9.46 11.90 7.68
C ILE A 301 -8.20 12.63 7.30
N THR A 302 -7.19 12.62 8.16
CA THR A 302 -6.03 13.48 7.94
C THR A 302 -4.73 12.94 8.53
N ASN A 303 -3.62 13.43 7.98
CA ASN A 303 -2.26 13.20 8.45
C ASN A 303 -1.57 14.57 8.66
N PRO A 304 -1.85 15.28 9.77
CA PRO A 304 -1.27 16.58 10.04
C PRO A 304 0.24 16.48 10.32
N PRO A 305 1.01 17.58 10.24
CA PRO A 305 2.41 17.60 10.64
C PRO A 305 2.56 17.24 12.12
N TYR A 306 3.60 16.49 12.48
CA TYR A 306 3.84 16.03 13.87
C TYR A 306 5.14 16.54 14.49
N GLY A 307 5.79 17.55 13.88
CA GLY A 307 6.99 18.18 14.43
C GLY A 307 8.23 17.29 14.36
N GLU A 308 8.80 17.16 13.17
CA GLU A 308 10.06 16.44 12.98
C GLU A 308 11.30 17.33 13.25
N ARG A 309 11.10 18.65 13.43
CA ARG A 309 12.17 19.62 13.63
C ARG A 309 12.17 20.19 15.04
N LEU A 310 13.37 20.39 15.60
CA LEU A 310 13.58 21.06 16.89
C LEU A 310 12.98 22.48 16.87
N GLY A 311 12.10 22.80 17.83
CA GLY A 311 11.47 24.12 17.99
C GLY A 311 10.04 24.26 17.44
N GLU A 312 9.48 23.25 16.78
CA GLU A 312 8.11 23.26 16.24
C GLU A 312 7.02 22.90 17.25
N ASP A 313 7.37 22.44 18.46
CA ASP A 313 6.41 21.90 19.45
C ASP A 313 5.25 22.85 19.77
N ALA A 314 5.53 24.14 19.95
CA ALA A 314 4.48 25.11 20.28
C ALA A 314 3.50 25.35 19.13
N GLN A 315 4.01 25.39 17.88
CA GLN A 315 3.20 25.55 16.68
C GLN A 315 2.35 24.30 16.45
N ILE A 316 2.92 23.13 16.60
CA ILE A 316 2.22 21.85 16.51
C ILE A 316 1.13 21.74 17.56
N GLN A 317 1.42 22.10 18.82
CA GLN A 317 0.40 22.10 19.86
C GLN A 317 -0.75 23.06 19.54
N GLN A 318 -0.46 24.26 19.00
CA GLN A 318 -1.48 25.21 18.59
C GLN A 318 -2.35 24.63 17.47
N LEU A 319 -1.74 24.04 16.44
CA LEU A 319 -2.43 23.39 15.33
C LEU A 319 -3.41 22.30 15.82
N TYR A 320 -2.97 21.46 16.75
CA TYR A 320 -3.84 20.43 17.34
C TYR A 320 -4.94 20.99 18.23
N ARG A 321 -4.73 22.15 18.90
CA ARG A 321 -5.80 22.85 19.63
C ARG A 321 -6.87 23.38 18.66
N GLU A 322 -6.46 23.95 17.55
CA GLU A 322 -7.36 24.41 16.50
C GLU A 322 -8.18 23.25 15.92
N LEU A 323 -7.53 22.13 15.59
CA LEU A 323 -8.22 20.92 15.14
C LEU A 323 -9.19 20.37 16.20
N ALA A 324 -8.83 20.47 17.49
CA ALA A 324 -9.72 20.07 18.58
C ALA A 324 -10.95 21.00 18.70
N GLN A 325 -10.79 22.29 18.39
CA GLN A 325 -11.92 23.22 18.33
C GLN A 325 -12.84 22.91 17.15
N VAL A 326 -12.28 22.68 15.97
CA VAL A 326 -13.05 22.23 14.79
C VAL A 326 -13.84 20.95 15.09
N LYS A 327 -13.27 20.03 15.88
CA LYS A 327 -14.00 18.82 16.27
C LYS A 327 -15.23 19.14 17.15
N LYS A 328 -15.19 20.15 18.00
CA LYS A 328 -16.34 20.58 18.80
C LYS A 328 -17.42 21.24 17.91
N ASP A 329 -16.99 22.02 16.94
CA ASP A 329 -17.89 22.73 16.02
C ASP A 329 -18.57 21.78 15.01
N LEU A 330 -17.86 20.72 14.61
CA LEU A 330 -18.37 19.66 13.75
C LEU A 330 -18.83 18.44 14.59
N ASP A 331 -19.74 18.66 15.52
CA ASP A 331 -20.19 17.71 16.55
C ASP A 331 -20.75 16.38 16.01
N THR A 332 -21.29 16.38 14.79
CA THR A 332 -21.83 15.19 14.11
C THR A 332 -20.75 14.40 13.32
N TRP A 333 -19.54 14.95 13.18
CA TRP A 333 -18.49 14.36 12.38
C TRP A 333 -17.63 13.36 13.17
N SER A 334 -17.13 12.35 12.47
CA SER A 334 -16.09 11.45 12.99
C SER A 334 -14.71 11.92 12.54
N PHE A 335 -13.75 11.93 13.46
CA PHE A 335 -12.39 12.38 13.19
C PHE A 335 -11.41 11.21 13.23
N TYR A 336 -10.57 11.15 12.23
CA TYR A 336 -9.57 10.10 12.02
C TYR A 336 -8.23 10.76 11.74
N ILE A 337 -7.30 10.67 12.69
CA ILE A 337 -6.04 11.42 12.67
C ILE A 337 -4.88 10.45 12.77
N LEU A 338 -4.05 10.40 11.73
CA LEU A 338 -2.77 9.69 11.77
C LEU A 338 -1.70 10.64 12.27
N THR A 339 -1.02 10.31 13.36
CA THR A 339 0.06 11.16 13.87
C THR A 339 1.05 10.39 14.73
N ALA A 340 2.32 10.82 14.72
CA ALA A 340 3.33 10.41 15.67
C ALA A 340 3.33 11.28 16.94
N TYR A 341 2.55 12.36 16.99
CA TYR A 341 2.49 13.27 18.15
C TYR A 341 1.88 12.56 19.37
N PRO A 342 2.64 12.37 20.48
CA PRO A 342 2.23 11.52 21.58
C PRO A 342 1.14 12.13 22.47
N HIS A 343 0.95 13.46 22.44
CA HIS A 343 0.07 14.19 23.35
C HIS A 343 -1.29 14.58 22.74
N LEU A 344 -1.68 13.99 21.61
CA LEU A 344 -2.93 14.33 20.91
C LEU A 344 -4.15 14.29 21.82
N GLU A 345 -4.35 13.21 22.57
CA GLU A 345 -5.53 13.06 23.45
C GLU A 345 -5.58 14.10 24.56
N LYS A 346 -4.40 14.52 25.09
CA LYS A 346 -4.31 15.59 26.09
C LYS A 346 -4.75 16.93 25.49
N VAL A 347 -4.31 17.25 24.29
CA VAL A 347 -4.69 18.48 23.59
C VAL A 347 -6.18 18.48 23.20
N PHE A 348 -6.71 17.34 22.78
CA PHE A 348 -8.13 17.16 22.44
C PHE A 348 -9.03 17.17 23.68
N GLY A 349 -8.46 17.02 24.88
CA GLY A 349 -9.22 16.97 26.13
C GLY A 349 -10.09 15.73 26.28
N GLN A 350 -9.91 14.74 25.40
CA GLN A 350 -10.67 13.47 25.43
C GLN A 350 -9.85 12.31 24.86
N ARG A 351 -10.13 11.11 25.35
CA ARG A 351 -9.56 9.87 24.79
C ARG A 351 -10.22 9.54 23.44
N ALA A 352 -9.44 8.99 22.54
CA ALA A 352 -9.97 8.45 21.28
C ALA A 352 -10.86 7.24 21.55
N THR A 353 -11.92 7.09 20.74
CA THR A 353 -12.81 5.92 20.78
C THR A 353 -12.04 4.64 20.44
N LYS A 354 -11.07 4.75 19.52
CA LYS A 354 -10.17 3.66 19.13
C LYS A 354 -8.83 4.22 18.70
N ARG A 355 -7.77 3.45 18.94
CA ARG A 355 -6.42 3.73 18.41
C ARG A 355 -5.90 2.52 17.66
N ARG A 356 -5.14 2.76 16.60
CA ARG A 356 -4.45 1.71 15.86
C ARG A 356 -3.02 2.15 15.57
N LYS A 357 -2.06 1.33 15.94
CA LYS A 357 -0.65 1.51 15.61
C LYS A 357 -0.45 1.25 14.12
N LEU A 358 0.16 2.20 13.42
CA LEU A 358 0.51 2.13 12.01
C LEU A 358 1.92 2.71 11.81
N TYR A 359 2.46 2.57 10.60
CA TYR A 359 3.79 3.06 10.26
C TYR A 359 3.74 3.93 8.99
N ASN A 360 4.22 5.17 9.10
CA ASN A 360 4.46 6.04 7.95
C ASN A 360 5.96 6.02 7.62
N GLY A 361 6.36 5.21 6.62
CA GLY A 361 7.77 4.90 6.41
C GLY A 361 8.35 4.17 7.61
N GLY A 362 9.42 4.71 8.19
CA GLY A 362 10.04 4.21 9.43
C GLY A 362 9.43 4.77 10.72
N ILE A 363 8.49 5.71 10.63
CA ILE A 363 7.94 6.43 11.79
C ILE A 363 6.73 5.66 12.33
N GLU A 364 6.78 5.33 13.62
CA GLU A 364 5.63 4.78 14.32
C GLU A 364 4.58 5.87 14.56
N CYS A 365 3.36 5.64 14.09
CA CYS A 365 2.22 6.54 14.22
C CYS A 365 1.05 5.85 14.93
N GLN A 366 0.18 6.66 15.51
CA GLN A 366 -1.11 6.20 16.00
C GLN A 366 -2.21 6.78 15.10
N TYR A 367 -3.14 5.93 14.67
CA TYR A 367 -4.37 6.33 14.00
C TYR A 367 -5.47 6.48 15.03
N TYR A 368 -5.69 7.70 15.48
CA TYR A 368 -6.71 8.05 16.46
C TYR A 368 -8.06 8.18 15.79
N GLN A 369 -9.08 7.55 16.36
CA GLN A 369 -10.44 7.53 15.82
C GLN A 369 -11.40 8.07 16.87
N TYR A 370 -12.02 9.20 16.58
CA TYR A 370 -13.05 9.84 17.40
C TYR A 370 -14.38 9.73 16.66
N TYR A 371 -15.27 8.87 17.14
CA TYR A 371 -16.53 8.64 16.47
C TYR A 371 -17.54 9.72 16.83
N GLY A 372 -18.18 10.29 15.83
CA GLY A 372 -19.37 11.11 15.95
C GLY A 372 -20.62 10.26 16.18
N PRO A 373 -21.79 10.88 16.41
CA PRO A 373 -23.05 10.19 16.53
C PRO A 373 -23.42 9.48 15.22
N ARG A 374 -24.23 8.45 15.33
CA ARG A 374 -24.79 7.78 14.14
C ARG A 374 -25.82 8.69 13.46
N PRO A 375 -25.86 8.74 12.11
CA PRO A 375 -26.93 9.43 11.42
C PRO A 375 -28.28 8.85 11.81
N PRO A 376 -29.36 9.67 11.86
CA PRO A 376 -30.70 9.18 12.10
C PRO A 376 -31.07 8.15 11.02
N LYS A 377 -31.81 7.10 11.42
CA LYS A 377 -32.32 6.15 10.43
C LYS A 377 -33.20 6.91 9.45
N ARG A 378 -32.93 6.80 8.15
CA ARG A 378 -33.88 7.29 7.13
C ARG A 378 -35.20 6.58 7.41
N ARG A 379 -36.25 7.35 7.70
CA ARG A 379 -37.61 6.80 7.67
C ARG A 379 -37.88 6.40 6.22
N ALA A 380 -38.14 5.10 6.01
CA ALA A 380 -38.48 4.55 4.70
C ALA A 380 -39.80 5.18 4.22
#